data_9de44a52dfe20355527b5a2ee76a5fa8
#
_entry.id   9de44a52dfe20355527b5a2ee76a5fa8
#
_cell.length_a   1.000
_cell.length_b   1.000
_cell.length_c   1.000
_cell.angle_alpha   90.00
_cell.angle_beta   90.00
_cell.angle_gamma   90.00
#
_symmetry.space_group_name_H-M   'P 1'
#
loop_
_entity.id
_entity.type
_entity.pdbx_description
1 polymer ?
#
loop_
_entity_poly.entity_id
_entity_poly.type
_entity_poly.pdbx_seq_one_letter_code
_entity_poly.pdbx_strand_id
1 'polypeptide(L)'
;MATFKDYLSAFVYVLFPDACLACGGVIEQGEKTICSVCRVSFPRTNFHLDKDNMLAQKFWGRAKVEYAIAYLFFKKEGDVQSMLHYLKYKDCPEVGTLIGNWYGQELLENDFYKNFDVIIPVPLHPKKLRKRGYNQSACFGEGLSKIWKIPQSENGLQKVTHTTSQTKKSRQERYENMKAGFIVRNPEEIKDKNILIVDDVVTTGATLEACINLLLESGAKTVSVAAIAVTQS
;
A
#
# COMPACT_ATOMS: atom_id res chain seq x y z
N MET A 1 12.61 -13.57 -38.10
CA MET A 1 13.71 -14.55 -37.89
C MET A 1 14.15 -14.43 -36.43
N ALA A 2 14.12 -15.50 -35.66
CA ALA A 2 14.63 -15.50 -34.29
C ALA A 2 16.15 -15.28 -34.33
N THR A 3 16.66 -14.42 -33.47
CA THR A 3 18.07 -14.10 -33.38
C THR A 3 18.81 -15.10 -32.49
N PHE A 4 20.14 -15.19 -32.58
CA PHE A 4 20.96 -16.02 -31.69
C PHE A 4 20.71 -15.68 -30.21
N LYS A 5 20.41 -14.41 -29.89
CA LYS A 5 19.99 -13.97 -28.55
C LYS A 5 18.69 -14.62 -28.08
N ASP A 6 17.73 -14.82 -29.00
CA ASP A 6 16.43 -15.44 -28.67
C ASP A 6 16.62 -16.91 -28.31
N TYR A 7 17.50 -17.62 -29.04
CA TYR A 7 17.82 -19.02 -28.73
C TYR A 7 18.59 -19.16 -27.42
N LEU A 8 19.53 -18.26 -27.14
CA LEU A 8 20.29 -18.27 -25.89
C LEU A 8 19.38 -17.94 -24.70
N SER A 9 18.49 -16.96 -24.83
CA SER A 9 17.52 -16.63 -23.77
C SER A 9 16.55 -17.77 -23.51
N ALA A 10 16.06 -18.46 -24.56
CA ALA A 10 15.22 -19.63 -24.42
C ALA A 10 15.94 -20.79 -23.71
N PHE A 11 17.22 -21.03 -24.04
CA PHE A 11 18.02 -22.04 -23.38
C PHE A 11 18.27 -21.73 -21.90
N VAL A 12 18.58 -20.48 -21.57
CA VAL A 12 18.74 -20.03 -20.18
C VAL A 12 17.41 -20.17 -19.41
N TYR A 13 16.28 -19.82 -20.03
CA TYR A 13 14.96 -19.97 -19.41
C TYR A 13 14.60 -21.44 -19.13
N VAL A 14 15.00 -22.38 -19.99
CA VAL A 14 14.80 -23.81 -19.75
C VAL A 14 15.59 -24.33 -18.55
N LEU A 15 16.82 -23.81 -18.35
CA LEU A 15 17.68 -24.22 -17.24
C LEU A 15 17.37 -23.47 -15.93
N PHE A 16 16.95 -22.21 -16.04
CA PHE A 16 16.68 -21.29 -14.92
C PHE A 16 15.37 -20.54 -15.18
N PRO A 17 14.22 -21.22 -15.09
CA PRO A 17 12.93 -20.56 -15.31
C PRO A 17 12.66 -19.55 -14.20
N ASP A 18 12.05 -18.43 -14.59
CA ASP A 18 11.54 -17.47 -13.60
C ASP A 18 10.48 -18.13 -12.72
N ALA A 19 10.56 -17.89 -11.42
CA ALA A 19 9.63 -18.45 -10.44
C ALA A 19 8.62 -17.41 -9.97
N CYS A 20 7.38 -17.82 -9.81
CA CYS A 20 6.31 -17.01 -9.24
C CYS A 20 6.64 -16.61 -7.80
N LEU A 21 6.63 -15.33 -7.48
CA LEU A 21 6.94 -14.82 -6.14
C LEU A 21 5.86 -15.14 -5.09
N ALA A 22 4.74 -15.70 -5.50
CA ALA A 22 3.69 -16.16 -4.60
C ALA A 22 3.81 -17.67 -4.31
N CYS A 23 3.65 -18.53 -5.33
CA CYS A 23 3.62 -19.98 -5.15
C CYS A 23 4.96 -20.71 -5.41
N GLY A 24 5.98 -20.00 -5.95
CA GLY A 24 7.27 -20.60 -6.33
C GLY A 24 7.25 -21.45 -7.59
N GLY A 25 6.09 -21.63 -8.25
CA GLY A 25 5.97 -22.35 -9.52
C GLY A 25 6.57 -21.58 -10.69
N VAL A 26 6.85 -22.27 -11.78
CA VAL A 26 7.40 -21.67 -13.02
C VAL A 26 6.39 -20.67 -13.59
N ILE A 27 6.89 -19.50 -14.00
CA ILE A 27 6.10 -18.47 -14.69
C ILE A 27 6.10 -18.74 -16.19
N GLU A 28 4.95 -18.62 -16.84
CA GLU A 28 4.83 -18.75 -18.30
C GLU A 28 5.43 -17.56 -19.04
N GLN A 29 5.78 -17.79 -20.33
CA GLN A 29 6.29 -16.70 -21.16
C GLN A 29 5.31 -15.53 -21.25
N GLY A 30 5.78 -14.32 -20.90
CA GLY A 30 4.97 -13.10 -20.88
C GLY A 30 4.48 -12.67 -19.50
N GLU A 31 4.55 -13.52 -18.50
CA GLU A 31 4.38 -13.19 -17.11
C GLU A 31 5.73 -12.78 -16.49
N LYS A 32 5.74 -11.96 -15.45
CA LYS A 32 7.02 -11.45 -14.89
C LYS A 32 7.24 -11.71 -13.41
N THR A 33 6.20 -11.68 -12.62
CA THR A 33 6.34 -11.59 -11.16
C THR A 33 5.45 -12.59 -10.43
N ILE A 34 4.20 -12.68 -10.85
CA ILE A 34 3.17 -13.53 -10.27
C ILE A 34 2.42 -14.21 -11.42
N CYS A 35 2.31 -15.54 -11.36
CA CYS A 35 1.62 -16.31 -12.39
C CYS A 35 0.11 -16.05 -12.41
N SER A 36 -0.52 -16.31 -13.56
CA SER A 36 -1.96 -16.17 -13.77
C SER A 36 -2.79 -17.01 -12.80
N VAL A 37 -2.32 -18.20 -12.47
CA VAL A 37 -2.97 -19.09 -11.50
C VAL A 37 -3.07 -18.42 -10.13
N CYS A 38 -1.96 -17.86 -9.61
CA CYS A 38 -1.97 -17.12 -8.34
C CYS A 38 -2.85 -15.87 -8.42
N ARG A 39 -2.79 -15.13 -9.55
CA ARG A 39 -3.64 -13.95 -9.75
C ARG A 39 -5.12 -14.28 -9.61
N VAL A 40 -5.57 -15.40 -10.14
CA VAL A 40 -6.97 -15.83 -10.07
C VAL A 40 -7.32 -16.42 -8.70
N SER A 41 -6.42 -17.21 -8.10
CA SER A 41 -6.66 -17.91 -6.83
C SER A 41 -6.47 -17.05 -5.58
N PHE A 42 -5.92 -15.85 -5.68
CA PHE A 42 -5.72 -14.99 -4.51
C PHE A 42 -7.03 -14.73 -3.76
N PRO A 43 -7.04 -14.82 -2.42
CA PRO A 43 -8.22 -14.64 -1.60
C PRO A 43 -8.65 -13.17 -1.57
N ARG A 44 -9.57 -12.79 -2.48
CA ARG A 44 -10.12 -11.44 -2.57
C ARG A 44 -10.99 -11.11 -1.38
N THR A 45 -10.94 -9.86 -0.91
CA THR A 45 -11.82 -9.42 0.16
C THR A 45 -13.17 -8.92 -0.35
N ASN A 46 -13.20 -8.28 -1.50
CA ASN A 46 -14.35 -7.58 -2.09
C ASN A 46 -14.93 -6.49 -1.16
N PHE A 47 -14.12 -5.93 -0.27
CA PHE A 47 -14.55 -4.94 0.73
C PHE A 47 -15.06 -3.63 0.12
N HIS A 48 -14.75 -3.34 -1.12
CA HIS A 48 -15.30 -2.19 -1.84
C HIS A 48 -16.81 -2.29 -2.08
N LEU A 49 -17.39 -3.49 -1.95
CA LEU A 49 -18.84 -3.73 -2.09
C LEU A 49 -19.60 -3.60 -0.78
N ASP A 50 -18.92 -3.52 0.36
CA ASP A 50 -19.50 -3.43 1.70
C ASP A 50 -18.78 -2.38 2.55
N LYS A 51 -19.48 -1.29 2.91
CA LYS A 51 -18.92 -0.22 3.74
C LYS A 51 -18.64 -0.65 5.18
N ASP A 52 -19.41 -1.60 5.71
CA ASP A 52 -19.35 -2.05 7.09
C ASP A 52 -18.49 -3.31 7.27
N ASN A 53 -17.64 -3.58 6.29
CA ASN A 53 -16.73 -4.73 6.28
C ASN A 53 -15.81 -4.81 7.50
N MET A 54 -15.21 -5.98 7.73
CA MET A 54 -14.37 -6.23 8.91
C MET A 54 -13.14 -5.28 9.04
N LEU A 55 -12.67 -4.68 7.95
CA LEU A 55 -11.59 -3.70 8.02
C LEU A 55 -12.10 -2.35 8.52
N ALA A 56 -13.28 -1.92 8.06
CA ALA A 56 -13.95 -0.71 8.57
C ALA A 56 -14.24 -0.81 10.07
N GLN A 57 -14.71 -1.97 10.53
CA GLN A 57 -14.99 -2.24 11.93
C GLN A 57 -13.78 -2.07 12.85
N LYS A 58 -12.55 -2.29 12.35
CA LYS A 58 -11.30 -2.05 13.12
C LYS A 58 -11.13 -0.58 13.53
N PHE A 59 -11.79 0.35 12.82
CA PHE A 59 -11.70 1.80 13.10
C PHE A 59 -12.89 2.35 13.88
N TRP A 60 -13.95 1.58 14.10
CA TRP A 60 -15.14 2.05 14.82
C TRP A 60 -14.79 2.53 16.24
N GLY A 61 -15.23 3.75 16.57
CA GLY A 61 -14.92 4.39 17.84
C GLY A 61 -13.47 4.86 18.01
N ARG A 62 -12.58 4.66 16.99
CA ARG A 62 -11.17 4.97 17.05
C ARG A 62 -10.74 6.05 16.05
N ALA A 63 -11.23 5.97 14.82
CA ALA A 63 -10.96 6.94 13.77
C ALA A 63 -12.13 7.03 12.79
N LYS A 64 -12.41 8.22 12.26
CA LYS A 64 -13.46 8.42 11.24
C LYS A 64 -12.90 8.06 9.87
N VAL A 65 -13.37 6.97 9.31
CA VAL A 65 -12.98 6.47 7.98
C VAL A 65 -14.19 6.47 7.07
N GLU A 66 -14.05 6.99 5.84
CA GLU A 66 -15.13 7.02 4.85
C GLU A 66 -15.27 5.66 4.16
N TYR A 67 -14.15 5.08 3.70
CA TYR A 67 -14.06 3.72 3.15
C TYR A 67 -12.83 3.04 3.71
N ALA A 68 -12.94 1.75 4.03
CA ALA A 68 -11.82 0.91 4.40
C ALA A 68 -11.83 -0.34 3.52
N ILE A 69 -10.85 -0.45 2.62
CA ILE A 69 -10.76 -1.53 1.65
C ILE A 69 -9.39 -2.21 1.69
N ALA A 70 -9.36 -3.48 1.37
CA ALA A 70 -8.14 -4.23 1.16
C ALA A 70 -8.34 -5.17 -0.02
N TYR A 71 -7.27 -5.44 -0.77
CA TYR A 71 -7.38 -6.30 -1.95
C TYR A 71 -7.51 -7.77 -1.56
N LEU A 72 -6.65 -8.24 -0.63
CA LEU A 72 -6.50 -9.64 -0.31
C LEU A 72 -6.67 -9.90 1.20
N PHE A 73 -7.12 -11.11 1.53
CA PHE A 73 -6.95 -11.63 2.88
C PHE A 73 -5.51 -12.12 3.08
N PHE A 74 -4.90 -11.72 4.21
CA PHE A 74 -3.61 -12.23 4.63
C PHE A 74 -3.79 -13.53 5.42
N LYS A 75 -3.19 -14.62 4.94
CA LYS A 75 -3.08 -15.89 5.65
C LYS A 75 -1.60 -16.20 5.90
N LYS A 76 -1.30 -16.67 7.11
CA LYS A 76 0.04 -17.14 7.47
C LYS A 76 0.39 -18.38 6.63
N GLU A 77 1.64 -18.46 6.17
CA GLU A 77 2.14 -19.57 5.33
C GLU A 77 1.43 -19.73 3.97
N GLY A 78 0.81 -18.66 3.48
CA GLY A 78 0.14 -18.63 2.18
C GLY A 78 0.87 -17.79 1.14
N ASP A 79 0.42 -17.92 -0.12
CA ASP A 79 0.99 -17.25 -1.29
C ASP A 79 1.04 -15.72 -1.14
N VAL A 80 0.03 -15.13 -0.51
CA VAL A 80 0.00 -13.68 -0.20
C VAL A 80 1.14 -13.30 0.74
N GLN A 81 1.44 -14.12 1.76
CA GLN A 81 2.57 -13.87 2.65
C GLN A 81 3.90 -13.97 1.90
N SER A 82 4.08 -14.99 1.05
CA SER A 82 5.29 -15.16 0.23
C SER A 82 5.51 -13.95 -0.66
N MET A 83 4.50 -13.53 -1.41
CA MET A 83 4.52 -12.34 -2.26
C MET A 83 4.91 -11.08 -1.48
N LEU A 84 4.28 -10.83 -0.32
CA LEU A 84 4.59 -9.69 0.54
C LEU A 84 5.98 -9.77 1.18
N HIS A 85 6.52 -10.98 1.36
CA HIS A 85 7.90 -11.17 1.82
C HIS A 85 8.90 -10.67 0.76
N TYR A 86 8.67 -10.95 -0.53
CA TYR A 86 9.49 -10.41 -1.62
C TYR A 86 9.41 -8.88 -1.65
N LEU A 87 8.20 -8.30 -1.58
CA LEU A 87 8.00 -6.86 -1.49
C LEU A 87 8.71 -6.22 -0.28
N LYS A 88 8.86 -6.94 0.84
CA LYS A 88 9.45 -6.38 2.07
C LYS A 88 10.95 -6.59 2.22
N TYR A 89 11.51 -7.66 1.63
CA TYR A 89 12.85 -8.13 2.02
C TYR A 89 13.71 -8.59 0.85
N LYS A 90 13.20 -8.62 -0.39
CA LYS A 90 13.90 -9.18 -1.55
C LYS A 90 14.07 -8.19 -2.70
N ASP A 91 13.93 -6.89 -2.40
CA ASP A 91 14.11 -5.81 -3.37
C ASP A 91 13.26 -5.97 -4.64
N CYS A 92 11.96 -6.25 -4.46
CA CYS A 92 10.99 -6.42 -5.54
C CYS A 92 9.85 -5.38 -5.41
N PRO A 93 10.12 -4.08 -5.61
CA PRO A 93 9.11 -3.01 -5.52
C PRO A 93 7.98 -3.18 -6.55
N GLU A 94 8.29 -3.81 -7.70
CA GLU A 94 7.34 -4.07 -8.78
C GLU A 94 6.14 -4.92 -8.34
N VAL A 95 6.28 -5.74 -7.29
CA VAL A 95 5.16 -6.48 -6.70
C VAL A 95 4.10 -5.51 -6.18
N GLY A 96 4.50 -4.44 -5.49
CA GLY A 96 3.57 -3.44 -4.98
C GLY A 96 2.82 -2.73 -6.10
N THR A 97 3.55 -2.25 -7.11
CA THR A 97 2.98 -1.57 -8.27
C THR A 97 2.07 -2.50 -9.08
N LEU A 98 2.44 -3.76 -9.25
CA LEU A 98 1.62 -4.76 -9.93
C LEU A 98 0.29 -4.99 -9.23
N ILE A 99 0.31 -5.19 -7.91
CA ILE A 99 -0.90 -5.39 -7.11
C ILE A 99 -1.77 -4.13 -7.11
N GLY A 100 -1.14 -2.95 -7.02
CA GLY A 100 -1.84 -1.67 -7.15
C GLY A 100 -2.53 -1.49 -8.50
N ASN A 101 -1.87 -1.88 -9.59
CA ASN A 101 -2.48 -1.88 -10.93
C ASN A 101 -3.69 -2.83 -11.00
N TRP A 102 -3.57 -4.06 -10.48
CA TRP A 102 -4.67 -5.03 -10.53
C TRP A 102 -5.87 -4.55 -9.70
N TYR A 103 -5.63 -4.09 -8.48
CA TYR A 103 -6.70 -3.59 -7.63
C TYR A 103 -7.31 -2.30 -8.18
N GLY A 104 -6.46 -1.39 -8.68
CA GLY A 104 -6.94 -0.17 -9.33
C GLY A 104 -7.85 -0.45 -10.53
N GLN A 105 -7.51 -1.47 -11.34
CA GLN A 105 -8.32 -1.88 -12.48
C GLN A 105 -9.68 -2.46 -12.05
N GLU A 106 -9.70 -3.30 -11.00
CA GLU A 106 -10.93 -3.88 -10.45
C GLU A 106 -11.88 -2.79 -9.92
N LEU A 107 -11.32 -1.78 -9.26
CA LEU A 107 -12.09 -0.68 -8.69
C LEU A 107 -12.57 0.37 -9.72
N LEU A 108 -12.06 0.35 -10.96
CA LEU A 108 -12.57 1.21 -12.04
C LEU A 108 -14.02 0.88 -12.41
N GLU A 109 -14.40 -0.39 -12.35
CA GLU A 109 -15.73 -0.87 -12.77
C GLU A 109 -16.87 -0.20 -12.00
N ASN A 110 -16.61 0.25 -10.77
CA ASN A 110 -17.59 0.88 -9.88
C ASN A 110 -17.34 2.38 -9.67
N ASP A 111 -16.51 3.01 -10.51
CA ASP A 111 -16.14 4.43 -10.37
C ASP A 111 -15.59 4.80 -8.99
N PHE A 112 -15.09 3.82 -8.23
CA PHE A 112 -14.68 3.97 -6.83
C PHE A 112 -13.58 5.03 -6.65
N TYR A 113 -12.72 5.18 -7.65
CA TYR A 113 -11.64 6.16 -7.67
C TYR A 113 -12.10 7.61 -7.61
N LYS A 114 -13.34 7.92 -8.06
CA LYS A 114 -13.91 9.28 -8.05
C LYS A 114 -14.10 9.84 -6.65
N ASN A 115 -14.01 9.00 -5.62
CA ASN A 115 -14.12 9.43 -4.23
C ASN A 115 -12.83 10.08 -3.68
N PHE A 116 -11.73 10.12 -4.44
CA PHE A 116 -10.41 10.53 -3.93
C PHE A 116 -9.78 11.63 -4.77
N ASP A 117 -9.09 12.55 -4.09
CA ASP A 117 -8.33 13.63 -4.72
C ASP A 117 -6.81 13.36 -4.70
N VAL A 118 -6.34 12.59 -3.71
CA VAL A 118 -4.91 12.29 -3.52
C VAL A 118 -4.71 10.96 -2.80
N ILE A 119 -3.66 10.24 -3.18
CA ILE A 119 -3.20 9.01 -2.53
C ILE A 119 -2.00 9.37 -1.64
N ILE A 120 -2.04 8.96 -0.37
CA ILE A 120 -0.94 9.18 0.58
C ILE A 120 -0.48 7.83 1.15
N PRO A 121 0.74 7.38 0.87
CA PRO A 121 1.26 6.16 1.45
C PRO A 121 1.62 6.35 2.93
N VAL A 122 1.34 5.34 3.76
CA VAL A 122 1.83 5.29 5.14
C VAL A 122 3.36 5.35 5.12
N PRO A 123 3.98 6.35 5.78
CA PRO A 123 5.41 6.53 5.69
C PRO A 123 6.18 5.51 6.53
N LEU A 124 7.27 5.00 5.97
CA LEU A 124 8.21 4.16 6.69
C LEU A 124 9.12 4.97 7.62
N HIS A 125 9.56 4.33 8.70
CA HIS A 125 10.63 4.87 9.53
C HIS A 125 11.91 5.05 8.68
N PRO A 126 12.66 6.17 8.77
CA PRO A 126 13.84 6.46 7.93
C PRO A 126 14.90 5.34 7.92
N LYS A 127 15.10 4.66 9.05
CA LYS A 127 16.03 3.49 9.12
C LYS A 127 15.54 2.32 8.27
N LYS A 128 14.22 2.08 8.24
CA LYS A 128 13.62 1.01 7.42
C LYS A 128 13.67 1.38 5.95
N LEU A 129 13.38 2.64 5.61
CA LEU A 129 13.45 3.14 4.23
C LEU A 129 14.88 3.00 3.68
N ARG A 130 15.90 3.43 4.45
CA ARG A 130 17.31 3.25 4.06
C ARG A 130 17.71 1.78 3.86
N LYS A 131 17.20 0.86 4.70
CA LYS A 131 17.49 -0.56 4.59
C LYS A 131 16.81 -1.22 3.40
N ARG A 132 15.59 -0.78 3.04
CA ARG A 132 14.76 -1.37 1.99
C ARG A 132 14.92 -0.70 0.62
N GLY A 133 15.41 0.55 0.58
CA GLY A 133 15.50 1.36 -0.62
C GLY A 133 14.19 2.04 -1.04
N TYR A 134 13.04 1.50 -0.65
CA TYR A 134 11.70 1.99 -1.04
C TYR A 134 10.65 1.78 0.05
N ASN A 135 9.50 2.46 -0.14
CA ASN A 135 8.30 2.32 0.70
C ASN A 135 7.29 1.40 -0.02
N GLN A 136 6.95 0.26 0.59
CA GLN A 136 6.03 -0.73 0.03
C GLN A 136 4.63 -0.16 -0.22
N SER A 137 4.15 0.64 0.73
CA SER A 137 2.87 1.31 0.61
C SER A 137 2.87 2.32 -0.54
N ALA A 138 4.02 3.01 -0.80
CA ALA A 138 4.18 3.90 -1.94
C ALA A 138 4.16 3.15 -3.28
N CYS A 139 4.81 1.99 -3.37
CA CYS A 139 4.75 1.16 -4.58
C CYS A 139 3.31 0.71 -4.89
N PHE A 140 2.54 0.33 -3.87
CA PHE A 140 1.13 -0.02 -4.05
C PHE A 140 0.29 1.19 -4.50
N GLY A 141 0.47 2.33 -3.84
CA GLY A 141 -0.21 3.58 -4.20
C GLY A 141 0.15 4.06 -5.61
N GLU A 142 1.41 3.90 -6.05
CA GLU A 142 1.85 4.19 -7.41
C GLU A 142 1.05 3.39 -8.46
N GLY A 143 0.81 2.10 -8.19
CA GLY A 143 -0.03 1.27 -9.05
C GLY A 143 -1.45 1.80 -9.16
N LEU A 144 -2.09 2.15 -8.05
CA LEU A 144 -3.42 2.78 -8.03
C LEU A 144 -3.41 4.13 -8.77
N SER A 145 -2.44 5.00 -8.46
CA SER A 145 -2.26 6.32 -9.08
C SER A 145 -2.15 6.23 -10.60
N LYS A 146 -1.39 5.27 -11.10
CA LYS A 146 -1.20 5.04 -12.53
C LYS A 146 -2.50 4.69 -13.25
N ILE A 147 -3.36 3.87 -12.65
CA ILE A 147 -4.64 3.44 -13.23
C ILE A 147 -5.69 4.56 -13.13
N TRP A 148 -5.81 5.19 -11.97
CA TRP A 148 -6.86 6.19 -11.69
C TRP A 148 -6.52 7.61 -12.15
N LYS A 149 -5.23 7.88 -12.46
CA LYS A 149 -4.71 9.22 -12.75
C LYS A 149 -4.90 10.21 -11.60
N ILE A 150 -4.93 9.69 -10.36
CA ILE A 150 -4.95 10.49 -9.13
C ILE A 150 -3.52 10.65 -8.64
N PRO A 151 -3.07 11.86 -8.26
CA PRO A 151 -1.71 12.08 -7.79
C PRO A 151 -1.42 11.33 -6.49
N GLN A 152 -0.20 10.83 -6.35
CA GLN A 152 0.34 10.32 -5.09
C GLN A 152 1.26 11.36 -4.47
N SER A 153 1.04 11.68 -3.19
CA SER A 153 1.92 12.52 -2.38
C SER A 153 2.71 11.66 -1.38
N GLU A 154 4.00 11.53 -1.59
CA GLU A 154 4.90 10.85 -0.65
C GLU A 154 5.34 11.75 0.52
N ASN A 155 5.14 13.05 0.37
CA ASN A 155 5.54 14.07 1.36
C ASN A 155 4.38 14.57 2.22
N GLY A 156 3.15 14.12 1.98
CA GLY A 156 1.97 14.52 2.78
C GLY A 156 2.11 14.13 4.25
N LEU A 157 2.61 12.91 4.49
CA LEU A 157 2.91 12.39 5.83
C LEU A 157 4.39 12.00 5.96
N GLN A 158 4.96 12.20 7.15
CA GLN A 158 6.29 11.72 7.48
C GLN A 158 6.29 11.03 8.84
N LYS A 159 6.99 9.89 8.94
CA LYS A 159 7.30 9.25 10.22
C LYS A 159 8.53 9.90 10.84
N VAL A 160 8.38 10.41 12.06
CA VAL A 160 9.47 11.06 12.80
C VAL A 160 10.10 10.10 13.80
N THR A 161 11.42 10.21 13.95
CA THR A 161 12.14 9.58 15.06
C THR A 161 12.11 10.52 16.24
N HIS A 162 11.82 10.02 17.45
CA HIS A 162 12.03 10.79 18.66
C HIS A 162 13.54 11.12 18.81
N THR A 163 13.94 12.28 18.30
CA THR A 163 15.21 12.90 18.67
C THR A 163 14.89 14.08 19.57
N THR A 164 15.50 14.09 20.73
CA THR A 164 15.29 15.00 21.87
C THR A 164 15.67 16.45 21.63
N SER A 165 15.75 16.92 20.39
CA SER A 165 16.12 18.32 20.14
C SER A 165 15.43 18.89 18.91
N GLN A 166 14.35 19.63 19.11
CA GLN A 166 14.03 20.81 18.28
C GLN A 166 13.15 21.80 19.04
N THR A 167 13.78 22.88 19.42
CA THR A 167 13.23 24.10 20.01
C THR A 167 12.39 24.90 19.01
N LYS A 168 11.24 25.44 19.52
CA LYS A 168 10.41 26.52 18.99
C LYS A 168 9.24 26.19 18.06
N LYS A 169 8.18 25.68 18.66
CA LYS A 169 6.75 25.96 18.40
C LYS A 169 5.96 25.43 19.59
N SER A 170 4.76 25.97 19.91
CA SER A 170 4.06 25.74 21.17
C SER A 170 4.11 24.26 21.62
N ARG A 171 4.54 24.07 22.86
CA ARG A 171 4.89 22.78 23.45
C ARG A 171 3.72 21.77 23.44
N GLN A 172 2.49 22.25 23.40
CA GLN A 172 1.27 21.44 23.54
C GLN A 172 0.81 20.78 22.23
N GLU A 173 0.76 21.51 21.11
CA GLU A 173 0.37 20.96 19.80
C GLU A 173 1.39 19.97 19.23
N ARG A 174 2.68 20.16 19.54
CA ARG A 174 3.73 19.20 19.14
C ARG A 174 3.71 17.93 19.96
N TYR A 175 3.30 18.00 21.22
CA TYR A 175 3.33 16.86 22.13
C TYR A 175 2.24 15.82 21.80
N GLU A 176 1.08 16.26 21.33
CA GLU A 176 -0.01 15.37 20.94
C GLU A 176 0.24 14.73 19.57
N ASN A 177 0.70 15.49 18.59
CA ASN A 177 1.11 14.97 17.28
C ASN A 177 2.36 14.08 17.33
N MET A 178 3.25 14.30 18.29
CA MET A 178 4.44 13.43 18.51
C MET A 178 4.12 12.09 19.16
N LYS A 179 2.99 11.94 19.87
CA LYS A 179 2.59 10.65 20.48
C LYS A 179 2.42 9.54 19.47
N ALA A 180 1.98 9.86 18.25
CA ALA A 180 1.80 8.88 17.19
C ALA A 180 3.04 8.66 16.30
N GLY A 181 4.09 9.51 16.41
CA GLY A 181 5.31 9.37 15.60
C GLY A 181 5.14 9.77 14.13
N PHE A 182 4.12 10.58 13.79
CA PHE A 182 3.88 11.10 12.44
C PHE A 182 3.70 12.62 12.46
N ILE A 183 4.02 13.27 11.32
CA ILE A 183 3.75 14.69 11.08
C ILE A 183 3.24 14.90 9.66
N VAL A 184 2.41 15.92 9.48
CA VAL A 184 2.05 16.45 8.17
C VAL A 184 3.14 17.46 7.76
N ARG A 185 3.67 17.30 6.53
CA ARG A 185 4.67 18.24 5.99
C ARG A 185 4.06 19.32 5.13
N ASN A 186 3.11 18.95 4.27
CA ASN A 186 2.49 19.85 3.32
C ASN A 186 0.98 19.93 3.59
N PRO A 187 0.53 20.81 4.52
CA PRO A 187 -0.90 20.95 4.84
C PRO A 187 -1.76 21.29 3.62
N GLU A 188 -1.22 22.04 2.66
CA GLU A 188 -1.94 22.44 1.43
C GLU A 188 -2.31 21.25 0.53
N GLU A 189 -1.54 20.15 0.58
CA GLU A 189 -1.86 18.92 -0.15
C GLU A 189 -2.98 18.10 0.51
N ILE A 190 -3.35 18.47 1.74
CA ILE A 190 -4.28 17.72 2.61
C ILE A 190 -5.59 18.48 2.77
N LYS A 191 -5.51 19.80 2.92
CA LYS A 191 -6.66 20.65 3.22
C LYS A 191 -7.78 20.50 2.21
N ASP A 192 -8.98 20.27 2.72
CA ASP A 192 -10.22 20.12 1.94
C ASP A 192 -10.20 18.96 0.91
N LYS A 193 -9.25 18.01 1.03
CA LYS A 193 -9.10 16.86 0.13
C LYS A 193 -9.77 15.60 0.67
N ASN A 194 -10.28 14.79 -0.26
CA ASN A 194 -10.67 13.42 -0.01
C ASN A 194 -9.42 12.54 -0.19
N ILE A 195 -8.89 12.02 0.90
CA ILE A 195 -7.60 11.33 0.93
C ILE A 195 -7.81 9.82 0.93
N LEU A 196 -7.06 9.11 0.09
CA LEU A 196 -6.86 7.67 0.22
C LEU A 196 -5.49 7.40 0.84
N ILE A 197 -5.46 7.00 2.12
CA ILE A 197 -4.23 6.51 2.74
C ILE A 197 -4.01 5.05 2.38
N VAL A 198 -2.79 4.68 1.97
CA VAL A 198 -2.47 3.33 1.52
C VAL A 198 -1.39 2.67 2.38
N ASP A 199 -1.55 1.35 2.65
CA ASP A 199 -0.58 0.55 3.40
C ASP A 199 -0.38 -0.83 2.75
N ASP A 200 0.68 -1.55 3.14
CA ASP A 200 0.93 -2.90 2.64
C ASP A 200 0.05 -3.95 3.33
N VAL A 201 0.02 -3.99 4.66
CA VAL A 201 -0.77 -4.97 5.42
C VAL A 201 -1.40 -4.33 6.65
N VAL A 202 -2.70 -4.45 6.76
CA VAL A 202 -3.42 -4.02 7.97
C VAL A 202 -3.60 -5.21 8.91
N THR A 203 -3.06 -5.06 10.11
CA THR A 203 -3.25 -5.99 11.22
C THR A 203 -4.25 -5.41 12.23
N THR A 204 -3.80 -4.68 13.22
CA THR A 204 -4.65 -4.01 14.23
C THR A 204 -5.22 -2.67 13.76
N GLY A 205 -4.66 -2.10 12.70
CA GLY A 205 -5.00 -0.76 12.21
C GLY A 205 -4.41 0.41 12.99
N ALA A 206 -3.65 0.19 14.09
CA ALA A 206 -3.16 1.26 14.95
C ALA A 206 -2.28 2.31 14.24
N THR A 207 -1.46 1.90 13.28
CA THR A 207 -0.66 2.83 12.47
C THR A 207 -1.55 3.73 11.62
N LEU A 208 -2.53 3.13 10.94
CA LEU A 208 -3.49 3.85 10.11
C LEU A 208 -4.36 4.78 10.94
N GLU A 209 -4.85 4.33 12.11
CA GLU A 209 -5.61 5.17 13.04
C GLU A 209 -4.87 6.47 13.37
N ALA A 210 -3.59 6.38 13.73
CA ALA A 210 -2.77 7.54 14.03
C ALA A 210 -2.61 8.48 12.82
N CYS A 211 -2.41 7.92 11.63
CA CYS A 211 -2.30 8.71 10.40
C CYS A 211 -3.64 9.36 10.02
N ILE A 212 -4.75 8.64 10.13
CA ILE A 212 -6.11 9.12 9.79
C ILE A 212 -6.46 10.31 10.69
N ASN A 213 -6.31 10.17 12.01
CA ASN A 213 -6.63 11.24 12.95
C ASN A 213 -5.77 12.48 12.67
N LEU A 214 -4.48 12.31 12.42
CA LEU A 214 -3.59 13.42 12.07
C LEU A 214 -4.00 14.11 10.76
N LEU A 215 -4.40 13.38 9.73
CA LEU A 215 -4.86 13.93 8.46
C LEU A 215 -6.16 14.75 8.64
N LEU A 216 -7.12 14.21 9.40
CA LEU A 216 -8.38 14.91 9.70
C LEU A 216 -8.14 16.18 10.52
N GLU A 217 -7.31 16.13 11.57
CA GLU A 217 -6.89 17.29 12.37
C GLU A 217 -6.16 18.35 11.52
N SER A 218 -5.48 17.92 10.45
CA SER A 218 -4.78 18.81 9.51
C SER A 218 -5.68 19.36 8.40
N GLY A 219 -7.00 19.12 8.47
CA GLY A 219 -7.99 19.70 7.56
C GLY A 219 -8.37 18.85 6.36
N ALA A 220 -8.07 17.55 6.35
CA ALA A 220 -8.61 16.65 5.34
C ALA A 220 -10.15 16.64 5.38
N LYS A 221 -10.81 16.65 4.23
CA LYS A 221 -12.27 16.58 4.13
C LYS A 221 -12.77 15.19 4.51
N THR A 222 -12.19 14.16 3.92
CA THR A 222 -12.43 12.75 4.26
C THR A 222 -11.13 11.96 4.20
N VAL A 223 -11.05 10.86 4.96
CA VAL A 223 -9.94 9.91 4.87
C VAL A 223 -10.51 8.52 4.67
N SER A 224 -9.99 7.83 3.67
CA SER A 224 -10.27 6.43 3.35
C SER A 224 -8.99 5.61 3.40
N VAL A 225 -9.12 4.31 3.56
CA VAL A 225 -8.00 3.37 3.68
C VAL A 225 -8.03 2.37 2.54
N ALA A 226 -6.87 2.12 1.91
CA ALA A 226 -6.68 0.94 1.07
C ALA A 226 -5.39 0.18 1.45
N ALA A 227 -5.43 -1.15 1.38
CA ALA A 227 -4.27 -1.98 1.67
C ALA A 227 -4.12 -3.12 0.65
N ILE A 228 -2.89 -3.63 0.50
CA ILE A 228 -2.66 -4.86 -0.27
C ILE A 228 -3.36 -6.03 0.43
N ALA A 229 -3.20 -6.13 1.76
CA ALA A 229 -3.82 -7.24 2.48
C ALA A 229 -4.27 -6.85 3.89
N VAL A 230 -5.21 -7.64 4.43
CA VAL A 230 -5.71 -7.53 5.81
C VAL A 230 -5.69 -8.87 6.50
N THR A 231 -5.30 -8.90 7.79
CA THR A 231 -5.37 -10.11 8.60
C THR A 231 -6.82 -10.37 9.05
N GLN A 232 -7.25 -11.61 8.93
CA GLN A 232 -8.44 -12.12 9.58
C GLN A 232 -8.09 -12.34 11.06
N SER A 233 -8.48 -11.44 11.92
CA SER A 233 -8.28 -11.53 13.39
C SER A 233 -9.62 -11.58 14.08
#